data_bde5c0fa6eec74da502bdcdf30f1ef7c
#
_entry.id   bde5c0fa6eec74da502bdcdf30f1ef7c
#
_cell.length_a   1.000
_cell.length_b   1.000
_cell.length_c   1.000
_cell.angle_alpha   90.00
_cell.angle_beta   90.00
_cell.angle_gamma   90.00
#
_symmetry.space_group_name_H-M   'P 1'
#
loop_
_entity.id
_entity.type
_entity.pdbx_description
1 polymer ?
#
loop_
_entity_poly.entity_id
_entity_poly.type
_entity_poly.pdbx_seq_one_letter_code
_entity_poly.pdbx_strand_id
1 'polypeptide(L)'
;MPTFSHGDAQDLLAAFKRGWERRAPDELIELFDRDIDYRTDPFAEPLIGLNAVRALWNDLAANQAHVEFDAEHIWVNGMTVLTSWHAAYTRRATAERVRARGFMTMELGDDRRIRRLRQWPAERVVGTDRTFEAEAAEEG
;
A
#
# COMPACT_ATOMS: atom_id res chain seq x y z
N MET A 1 23.26 -17.86 8.05
CA MET A 1 22.23 -16.81 8.09
C MET A 1 21.14 -17.14 7.12
N PRO A 2 19.87 -17.12 7.55
CA PRO A 2 18.79 -17.37 6.61
C PRO A 2 18.74 -16.27 5.57
N THR A 3 18.67 -16.68 4.32
CA THR A 3 18.55 -15.77 3.18
C THR A 3 17.10 -15.31 3.08
N PHE A 4 16.88 -14.06 2.71
CA PHE A 4 15.55 -13.57 2.42
C PHE A 4 15.04 -14.24 1.13
N SER A 5 13.96 -14.99 1.25
CA SER A 5 13.46 -15.83 0.17
C SER A 5 12.26 -15.20 -0.56
N HIS A 6 11.90 -15.80 -1.70
CA HIS A 6 10.67 -15.44 -2.40
C HIS A 6 9.45 -15.65 -1.49
N GLY A 7 9.43 -16.72 -0.69
CA GLY A 7 8.35 -16.96 0.28
C GLY A 7 8.28 -15.87 1.34
N ASP A 8 9.42 -15.38 1.81
CA ASP A 8 9.46 -14.23 2.75
C ASP A 8 8.87 -12.98 2.12
N ALA A 9 9.14 -12.75 0.83
CA ALA A 9 8.57 -11.63 0.09
C ALA A 9 7.06 -11.77 -0.06
N GLN A 10 6.57 -12.98 -0.33
CA GLN A 10 5.14 -13.25 -0.39
C GLN A 10 4.46 -12.94 0.95
N ASP A 11 5.08 -13.32 2.05
CA ASP A 11 4.56 -13.05 3.39
C ASP A 11 4.51 -11.54 3.68
N LEU A 12 5.55 -10.82 3.28
CA LEU A 12 5.61 -9.36 3.44
C LEU A 12 4.47 -8.69 2.66
N LEU A 13 4.28 -9.09 1.42
CA LEU A 13 3.23 -8.51 0.57
C LEU A 13 1.83 -8.92 1.03
N ALA A 14 1.68 -10.11 1.61
CA ALA A 14 0.42 -10.53 2.22
C ALA A 14 0.09 -9.67 3.44
N ALA A 15 1.09 -9.31 4.25
CA ALA A 15 0.90 -8.40 5.39
C ALA A 15 0.54 -6.99 4.91
N PHE A 16 1.18 -6.51 3.86
CA PHE A 16 0.87 -5.22 3.24
C PHE A 16 -0.57 -5.19 2.74
N LYS A 17 -1.00 -6.23 2.04
CA LYS A 17 -2.38 -6.42 1.56
C LYS A 17 -3.37 -6.34 2.71
N ARG A 18 -3.16 -7.12 3.78
CA ARG A 18 -4.06 -7.14 4.93
C ARG A 18 -4.18 -5.76 5.56
N GLY A 19 -3.06 -5.10 5.77
CA GLY A 19 -3.05 -3.79 6.42
C GLY A 19 -3.80 -2.74 5.60
N TRP A 20 -3.62 -2.73 4.30
CA TRP A 20 -4.33 -1.79 3.43
C TRP A 20 -5.81 -2.13 3.29
N GLU A 21 -6.15 -3.39 3.00
CA GLU A 21 -7.54 -3.82 2.81
C GLU A 21 -8.38 -3.64 4.07
N ARG A 22 -7.80 -3.86 5.23
CA ARG A 22 -8.46 -3.65 6.52
C ARG A 22 -8.43 -2.20 6.98
N ARG A 23 -7.73 -1.36 6.24
CA ARG A 23 -7.52 0.04 6.60
C ARG A 23 -6.99 0.15 8.03
N ALA A 24 -5.89 -0.56 8.27
CA ALA A 24 -5.27 -0.69 9.59
C ALA A 24 -3.85 -0.10 9.56
N PRO A 25 -3.71 1.24 9.64
CA PRO A 25 -2.40 1.88 9.59
C PRO A 25 -1.42 1.36 10.64
N ASP A 26 -1.91 1.02 11.84
CA ASP A 26 -1.06 0.50 12.91
C ASP A 26 -0.43 -0.85 12.56
N GLU A 27 -1.12 -1.68 11.78
CA GLU A 27 -0.55 -2.94 11.29
C GLU A 27 0.48 -2.67 10.18
N LEU A 28 0.18 -1.72 9.30
CA LEU A 28 1.07 -1.39 8.18
C LEU A 28 2.40 -0.82 8.65
N ILE A 29 2.39 0.08 9.62
CA ILE A 29 3.63 0.73 10.07
C ILE A 29 4.60 -0.24 10.73
N GLU A 30 4.14 -1.40 11.20
CA GLU A 30 5.01 -2.43 11.74
C GLU A 30 5.95 -3.01 10.67
N LEU A 31 5.58 -2.87 9.39
CA LEU A 31 6.39 -3.35 8.27
C LEU A 31 7.55 -2.40 7.95
N PHE A 32 7.52 -1.17 8.45
CA PHE A 32 8.45 -0.11 8.08
C PHE A 32 9.48 0.16 9.17
N ASP A 33 10.68 0.49 8.72
CA ASP A 33 11.73 1.00 9.59
C ASP A 33 11.35 2.39 10.10
N ARG A 34 11.80 2.73 11.30
CA ARG A 34 11.51 4.05 11.90
C ARG A 34 12.01 5.22 11.05
N ASP A 35 13.07 4.99 10.27
CA ASP A 35 13.69 5.99 9.40
C ASP A 35 13.31 5.78 7.94
N ILE A 36 12.17 5.17 7.68
CA ILE A 36 11.68 4.87 6.34
C ILE A 36 11.76 6.07 5.40
N ASP A 37 12.21 5.81 4.18
CA ASP A 37 12.22 6.75 3.07
C ASP A 37 11.16 6.25 2.07
N TYR A 38 10.02 6.95 2.00
CA TYR A 38 8.83 6.49 1.31
C TYR A 38 8.42 7.48 0.23
N ARG A 39 8.41 7.04 -1.02
CA ARG A 39 7.97 7.88 -2.15
C ARG A 39 6.72 7.28 -2.79
N THR A 40 5.66 8.09 -2.91
CA THR A 40 4.36 7.67 -3.42
C THR A 40 4.27 7.66 -4.95
N ASP A 41 5.08 8.49 -5.62
CA ASP A 41 5.20 8.49 -7.07
C ASP A 41 6.56 9.09 -7.47
N PRO A 42 6.97 8.93 -8.75
CA PRO A 42 8.33 9.34 -9.18
C PRO A 42 8.63 10.84 -9.04
N PHE A 43 7.61 11.67 -9.01
CA PHE A 43 7.78 13.12 -8.94
C PHE A 43 7.54 13.68 -7.53
N ALA A 44 7.08 12.85 -6.60
CA ALA A 44 6.80 13.30 -5.24
C ALA A 44 8.08 13.43 -4.43
N GLU A 45 8.09 14.37 -3.49
CA GLU A 45 9.11 14.41 -2.46
C GLU A 45 8.93 13.20 -1.55
N PRO A 46 10.02 12.53 -1.14
CA PRO A 46 9.87 11.38 -0.25
C PRO A 46 9.39 11.80 1.14
N LEU A 47 8.57 10.95 1.73
CA LEU A 47 8.21 11.07 3.13
C LEU A 47 9.31 10.38 3.94
N ILE A 48 9.82 11.05 4.95
CA ILE A 48 10.91 10.53 5.78
C ILE A 48 10.40 10.30 7.20
N GLY A 49 10.59 9.08 7.67
CA GLY A 49 10.27 8.69 9.03
C GLY A 49 8.87 8.11 9.19
N LEU A 50 8.72 7.33 10.25
CA LEU A 50 7.51 6.55 10.49
C LEU A 50 6.27 7.42 10.73
N ASN A 51 6.45 8.58 11.37
CA ASN A 51 5.32 9.48 11.64
C ASN A 51 4.70 10.04 10.36
N ALA A 52 5.52 10.38 9.37
CA ALA A 52 5.05 10.87 8.08
C ALA A 52 4.30 9.78 7.31
N VAL A 53 4.79 8.57 7.34
CA VAL A 53 4.15 7.42 6.69
C VAL A 53 2.85 7.04 7.41
N ARG A 54 2.84 7.10 8.74
CA ARG A 54 1.62 6.88 9.53
C ARG A 54 0.54 7.88 9.15
N ALA A 55 0.89 9.16 9.03
CA ALA A 55 -0.06 10.20 8.63
C ALA A 55 -0.65 9.92 7.24
N LEU A 56 0.18 9.51 6.28
CA LEU A 56 -0.27 9.12 4.95
C LEU A 56 -1.30 7.99 5.02
N TRP A 57 -0.99 6.91 5.74
CA TRP A 57 -1.88 5.76 5.81
C TRP A 57 -3.15 6.04 6.62
N ASN A 58 -3.09 6.93 7.61
CA ASN A 58 -4.29 7.41 8.31
C ASN A 58 -5.21 8.14 7.35
N ASP A 59 -4.67 9.01 6.49
CA ASP A 59 -5.45 9.73 5.49
C ASP A 59 -6.07 8.76 4.47
N LEU A 60 -5.30 7.79 3.99
CA LEU A 60 -5.81 6.78 3.05
C LEU A 60 -6.93 5.95 3.69
N ALA A 61 -6.75 5.53 4.94
CA ALA A 61 -7.77 4.77 5.67
C ALA A 61 -9.06 5.58 5.85
N ALA A 62 -8.94 6.89 6.07
CA ALA A 62 -10.09 7.78 6.24
C ALA A 62 -10.81 8.03 4.91
N ASN A 63 -10.10 8.06 3.78
CA ASN A 63 -10.62 8.50 2.49
C ASN A 63 -10.96 7.37 1.51
N GLN A 64 -10.57 6.14 1.83
CA GLN A 64 -10.81 4.98 0.97
C GLN A 64 -11.72 3.96 1.65
N ALA A 65 -12.50 3.25 0.85
CA ALA A 65 -13.34 2.14 1.29
C ALA A 65 -13.22 1.02 0.26
N HIS A 66 -13.65 -0.19 0.63
CA HIS A 66 -13.68 -1.35 -0.25
C HIS A 66 -12.36 -1.58 -0.98
N VAL A 67 -11.26 -1.53 -0.23
CA VAL A 67 -9.90 -1.67 -0.78
C VAL A 67 -9.62 -3.12 -1.13
N GLU A 68 -9.07 -3.33 -2.32
CA GLU A 68 -8.55 -4.61 -2.78
C GLU A 68 -7.13 -4.37 -3.29
N PHE A 69 -6.20 -5.22 -2.92
CA PHE A 69 -4.81 -5.15 -3.37
C PHE A 69 -4.29 -6.55 -3.65
N ASP A 70 -3.59 -6.70 -4.78
CA ASP A 70 -2.91 -7.95 -5.12
C ASP A 70 -1.56 -7.67 -5.77
N ALA A 71 -0.53 -8.35 -5.30
CA ALA A 71 0.75 -8.42 -5.98
C ALA A 71 0.62 -9.38 -7.15
N GLU A 72 1.03 -8.97 -8.35
CA GLU A 72 0.93 -9.80 -9.54
C GLU A 72 2.17 -10.67 -9.73
N HIS A 73 3.34 -10.02 -9.77
CA HIS A 73 4.63 -10.68 -9.91
C HIS A 73 5.57 -10.17 -8.84
N ILE A 74 6.33 -11.08 -8.26
CA ILE A 74 7.26 -10.76 -7.17
C ILE A 74 8.66 -11.21 -7.56
N TRP A 75 9.61 -10.31 -7.44
CA TRP A 75 11.04 -10.60 -7.64
C TRP A 75 11.79 -10.25 -6.37
N VAL A 76 12.83 -11.01 -6.09
CA VAL A 76 13.70 -10.75 -4.93
C VAL A 76 15.14 -10.68 -5.42
N ASN A 77 15.81 -9.61 -5.04
CA ASN A 77 17.23 -9.42 -5.29
C ASN A 77 17.90 -9.03 -3.97
N GLY A 78 18.55 -10.01 -3.32
CA GLY A 78 19.10 -9.81 -1.98
C GLY A 78 18.02 -9.44 -0.98
N MET A 79 18.12 -8.25 -0.41
CA MET A 79 17.14 -7.73 0.54
C MET A 79 16.17 -6.71 -0.10
N THR A 80 16.08 -6.75 -1.43
CA THR A 80 15.15 -5.89 -2.17
C THR A 80 14.03 -6.71 -2.78
N VAL A 81 12.81 -6.32 -2.51
CA VAL A 81 11.60 -6.88 -3.11
C VAL A 81 11.11 -5.94 -4.20
N LEU A 82 10.82 -6.50 -5.37
CA LEU A 82 10.25 -5.78 -6.50
C LEU A 82 8.94 -6.46 -6.85
N THR A 83 7.89 -5.68 -7.05
CA THR A 83 6.58 -6.27 -7.37
C THR A 83 5.78 -5.38 -8.30
N SER A 84 5.15 -6.00 -9.29
CA SER A 84 4.04 -5.37 -9.99
C SER A 84 2.76 -5.67 -9.21
N TRP A 85 1.84 -4.72 -9.18
CA TRP A 85 0.63 -4.86 -8.37
C TRP A 85 -0.55 -4.19 -9.04
N HIS A 86 -1.75 -4.59 -8.61
CA HIS A 86 -2.98 -3.89 -8.93
C HIS A 86 -3.82 -3.73 -7.66
N ALA A 87 -4.64 -2.69 -7.65
CA ALA A 87 -5.51 -2.41 -6.53
C ALA A 87 -6.80 -1.76 -7.02
N ALA A 88 -7.80 -1.76 -6.17
CA ALA A 88 -9.03 -1.01 -6.40
C ALA A 88 -9.52 -0.48 -5.08
N TYR A 89 -10.13 0.69 -5.11
CA TYR A 89 -10.73 1.27 -3.91
C TYR A 89 -11.82 2.25 -4.31
N THR A 90 -12.65 2.61 -3.34
CA THR A 90 -13.71 3.59 -3.49
C THR A 90 -13.32 4.87 -2.75
N ARG A 91 -13.39 6.01 -3.42
CA ARG A 91 -13.20 7.31 -2.77
C ARG A 91 -14.45 7.63 -1.97
N ARG A 92 -14.29 7.81 -0.66
CA ARG A 92 -15.43 8.07 0.22
C ARG A 92 -16.14 9.39 -0.10
N ALA A 93 -15.39 10.40 -0.52
CA ALA A 93 -15.93 11.72 -0.81
C ALA A 93 -16.89 11.74 -2.02
N THR A 94 -16.67 10.87 -3.00
CA THR A 94 -17.35 10.92 -4.29
C THR A 94 -18.07 9.62 -4.67
N ALA A 95 -17.80 8.53 -3.95
CA ALA A 95 -18.23 7.17 -4.30
C ALA A 95 -17.64 6.67 -5.62
N GLU A 96 -16.64 7.36 -6.15
CA GLU A 96 -15.94 6.90 -7.36
C GLU A 96 -15.16 5.63 -7.07
N ARG A 97 -15.30 4.65 -7.98
CA ARG A 97 -14.48 3.44 -7.94
C ARG A 97 -13.23 3.67 -8.76
N VAL A 98 -12.07 3.45 -8.15
CA VAL A 98 -10.76 3.69 -8.75
C VAL A 98 -10.03 2.37 -8.90
N ARG A 99 -9.41 2.15 -10.05
CA ARG A 99 -8.44 1.08 -10.25
C ARG A 99 -7.05 1.68 -10.32
N ALA A 100 -6.11 1.01 -9.69
CA ALA A 100 -4.72 1.40 -9.69
C ALA A 100 -3.85 0.23 -10.14
N ARG A 101 -2.78 0.54 -10.84
CA ARG A 101 -1.75 -0.42 -11.20
C ARG A 101 -0.41 0.22 -10.98
N GLY A 102 0.58 -0.58 -10.68
CA GLY A 102 1.90 0.00 -10.49
C GLY A 102 2.98 -1.04 -10.34
N PHE A 103 4.15 -0.49 -10.11
CA PHE A 103 5.35 -1.22 -9.78
C PHE A 103 5.93 -0.61 -8.52
N MET A 104 6.45 -1.44 -7.63
CA MET A 104 6.93 -1.00 -6.34
C MET A 104 8.22 -1.71 -5.99
N THR A 105 9.16 -0.98 -5.39
CA THR A 105 10.38 -1.56 -4.84
C THR A 105 10.42 -1.32 -3.34
N MET A 106 10.86 -2.33 -2.60
CA MET A 106 11.00 -2.28 -1.15
C MET A 106 12.39 -2.76 -0.79
N GLU A 107 13.23 -1.88 -0.26
CA GLU A 107 14.55 -2.24 0.24
C GLU A 107 14.44 -2.47 1.75
N LEU A 108 14.89 -3.63 2.21
CA LEU A 108 14.75 -4.04 3.59
C LEU A 108 16.05 -3.86 4.36
N GLY A 109 15.94 -3.53 5.63
CA GLY A 109 17.07 -3.56 6.56
C GLY A 109 17.34 -4.98 7.08
N ASP A 110 18.35 -5.11 7.95
CA ASP A 110 18.73 -6.39 8.52
C ASP A 110 17.62 -7.01 9.38
N ASP A 111 16.74 -6.16 9.93
CA ASP A 111 15.57 -6.58 10.70
C ASP A 111 14.38 -6.93 9.81
N ARG A 112 14.57 -6.93 8.50
CA ARG A 112 13.56 -7.21 7.47
C ARG A 112 12.41 -6.19 7.42
N ARG A 113 12.59 -5.03 8.05
CA ARG A 113 11.65 -3.92 7.89
C ARG A 113 12.01 -3.11 6.65
N ILE A 114 10.99 -2.54 6.03
CA ILE A 114 11.15 -1.74 4.82
C ILE A 114 11.76 -0.39 5.21
N ARG A 115 12.97 -0.12 4.73
CA ARG A 115 13.67 1.16 4.99
C ARG A 115 13.57 2.12 3.81
N ARG A 116 13.24 1.62 2.62
CA ARG A 116 13.05 2.45 1.44
C ARG A 116 11.98 1.83 0.56
N LEU A 117 10.97 2.64 0.22
CA LEU A 117 9.89 2.21 -0.68
C LEU A 117 9.74 3.21 -1.79
N ARG A 118 9.62 2.72 -3.01
CA ARG A 118 9.41 3.53 -4.21
C ARG A 118 8.23 2.98 -4.98
N GLN A 119 7.33 3.88 -5.40
CA GLN A 119 6.12 3.54 -6.12
C GLN A 119 6.09 4.23 -7.48
N TRP A 120 5.61 3.50 -8.49
CA TRP A 120 5.31 4.04 -9.82
C TRP A 120 3.86 3.68 -10.14
N PRO A 121 2.90 4.39 -9.54
CA PRO A 121 1.48 4.05 -9.70
C PRO A 121 0.83 4.81 -10.85
N ALA A 122 -0.26 4.23 -11.36
CA ALA A 122 -1.19 4.89 -12.26
C ALA A 122 -2.61 4.57 -11.78
N GLU A 123 -3.51 5.53 -11.88
CA GLU A 123 -4.88 5.38 -11.41
C GLU A 123 -5.87 5.75 -12.51
N ARG A 124 -7.06 5.11 -12.44
CA ARG A 124 -8.17 5.38 -13.35
C ARG A 124 -9.49 5.24 -12.60
N VAL A 125 -10.37 6.22 -12.76
CA VAL A 125 -11.76 6.11 -12.28
C VAL A 125 -12.50 5.20 -13.27
N VAL A 126 -13.15 4.15 -12.75
CA VAL A 126 -13.84 3.16 -13.57
C VAL A 126 -15.35 3.17 -13.40
N GLY A 127 -15.88 4.02 -12.55
CA GLY A 127 -17.32 4.14 -12.34
C GLY A 127 -17.66 4.63 -10.95
N THR A 128 -18.90 4.38 -10.56
CA THR A 128 -19.41 4.70 -9.24
C THR A 128 -19.61 3.41 -8.45
N ASP A 129 -19.22 3.40 -7.20
CA ASP A 129 -19.47 2.29 -6.30
C ASP A 129 -20.87 2.43 -5.71
N ARG A 130 -21.83 1.75 -6.31
CA ARG A 130 -23.23 1.85 -5.91
C ARG A 130 -23.50 1.22 -4.55
N THR A 131 -22.75 0.20 -4.18
CA THR A 131 -22.85 -0.43 -2.86
C THR A 131 -22.44 0.57 -1.78
N PHE A 132 -21.36 1.28 -2.01
CA PHE A 132 -20.91 2.32 -1.08
C PHE A 132 -21.91 3.47 -0.99
N GLU A 133 -22.50 3.91 -2.10
CA GLU A 133 -23.53 4.95 -2.10
C GLU A 133 -24.73 4.53 -1.24
N ALA A 134 -25.18 3.28 -1.38
CA ALA A 134 -26.30 2.75 -0.60
C ALA A 134 -25.98 2.72 0.89
N GLU A 135 -24.77 2.28 1.26
CA GLU A 135 -24.32 2.24 2.65
C GLU A 135 -24.27 3.66 3.24
N ALA A 136 -23.73 4.61 2.49
CA ALA A 136 -23.64 6.01 2.93
C ALA A 136 -25.02 6.63 3.11
N ALA A 137 -25.96 6.33 2.23
CA ALA A 137 -27.35 6.82 2.32
C ALA A 137 -28.06 6.29 3.56
N GLU A 138 -27.79 5.02 3.94
CA GLU A 138 -28.37 4.41 5.15
C GLU A 138 -27.81 5.03 6.42
N GLU A 139 -26.55 5.45 6.41
CA GLU A 139 -25.89 6.09 7.54
C GLU A 139 -26.28 7.57 7.70
N GLY A 140 -26.73 8.15 6.61
CA GLY A 140 -27.16 9.54 6.59
C GLY A 140 -28.62 9.68 6.96
#